data_d99ee166f14bd3cd2acf407ad2d5b458
#
_entry.id   d99ee166f14bd3cd2acf407ad2d5b458
#
_cell.length_a   1.000
_cell.length_b   1.000
_cell.length_c   1.000
_cell.angle_alpha   90.00
_cell.angle_beta   90.00
_cell.angle_gamma   90.00
#
_symmetry.space_group_name_H-M   'P 1'
#
loop_
_entity.id
_entity.type
_entity.pdbx_description
1 polymer ?
#
loop_
_entity_poly.entity_id
_entity_poly.type
_entity_poly.pdbx_seq_one_letter_code
_entity_poly.pdbx_strand_id
1 'polypeptide(L)'
;MEVFDKLWLEFTKLPEVTAIVLGGSRSSNNYDESSDYDLYIYCTSVPDKDVRKLILDKYCSYIELNNQFWECEDDCTLSDGIDIDIIYRNINDFENNIENVVEKHHAGNGYTTCFWYNLKNSKILYDPYKEFSRIQERFAVPFPKELKENIISKNFRLLTGNLPSYDKQILKAFNRGDFVSVNHRIAAFIESYFDIIFAINELAHPGEKRMISYAKEHAKILPKQFEESLNILLYSVGSSIGDVEKNLKNIIKNLEEII
;
A
#
# COMPACT_ATOMS: atom_id res chain seq x y z
N MET A 1 -21.55 14.44 -18.11
CA MET A 1 -20.20 14.41 -17.53
C MET A 1 -20.37 14.47 -16.02
N GLU A 2 -19.87 13.47 -15.32
CA GLU A 2 -19.98 13.34 -13.87
C GLU A 2 -19.22 14.46 -13.13
N VAL A 3 -19.50 14.68 -11.84
CA VAL A 3 -18.81 15.69 -11.03
C VAL A 3 -17.32 15.40 -10.99
N PHE A 4 -16.96 14.14 -10.78
CA PHE A 4 -15.58 13.66 -10.82
C PHE A 4 -14.84 14.08 -12.10
N ASP A 5 -15.46 13.86 -13.28
CA ASP A 5 -14.82 14.22 -14.55
C ASP A 5 -14.57 15.72 -14.68
N LYS A 6 -15.51 16.53 -14.23
CA LYS A 6 -15.36 18.01 -14.26
C LYS A 6 -14.24 18.47 -13.35
N LEU A 7 -14.09 17.82 -12.19
CA LEU A 7 -13.09 18.16 -11.20
C LEU A 7 -11.67 17.91 -11.76
N TRP A 8 -11.34 16.70 -12.16
CA TRP A 8 -9.98 16.40 -12.59
C TRP A 8 -9.60 17.17 -13.88
N LEU A 9 -10.54 17.48 -14.75
CA LEU A 9 -10.31 18.34 -15.93
C LEU A 9 -9.88 19.76 -15.58
N GLU A 10 -10.26 20.32 -14.42
CA GLU A 10 -9.75 21.64 -13.99
C GLU A 10 -8.26 21.55 -13.65
N PHE A 11 -7.80 20.47 -13.03
CA PHE A 11 -6.38 20.28 -12.72
C PHE A 11 -5.50 20.15 -13.96
N THR A 12 -6.03 19.69 -15.10
CA THR A 12 -5.24 19.63 -16.36
C THR A 12 -4.83 21.01 -16.90
N LYS A 13 -5.45 22.10 -16.40
CA LYS A 13 -5.13 23.46 -16.81
C LYS A 13 -3.94 24.05 -16.06
N LEU A 14 -3.48 23.38 -15.00
CA LEU A 14 -2.36 23.85 -14.19
C LEU A 14 -1.03 23.42 -14.84
N PRO A 15 -0.10 24.37 -15.06
CA PRO A 15 1.15 24.08 -15.77
C PRO A 15 2.08 23.12 -15.03
N GLU A 16 1.93 22.99 -13.71
CA GLU A 16 2.70 22.07 -12.88
C GLU A 16 2.25 20.61 -13.03
N VAL A 17 1.01 20.37 -13.50
CA VAL A 17 0.42 19.04 -13.60
C VAL A 17 0.89 18.34 -14.88
N THR A 18 1.57 17.23 -14.73
CA THR A 18 2.12 16.44 -15.83
C THR A 18 1.27 15.22 -16.18
N ALA A 19 0.66 14.57 -15.17
CA ALA A 19 -0.26 13.47 -15.38
C ALA A 19 -1.31 13.39 -14.28
N ILE A 20 -2.47 12.82 -14.59
CA ILE A 20 -3.53 12.50 -13.64
C ILE A 20 -3.95 11.06 -13.86
N VAL A 21 -4.00 10.29 -12.78
CA VAL A 21 -4.39 8.88 -12.85
C VAL A 21 -5.40 8.55 -11.74
N LEU A 22 -6.25 7.59 -12.01
CA LEU A 22 -7.18 7.00 -11.05
C LEU A 22 -6.57 5.70 -10.52
N GLY A 23 -6.42 5.61 -9.21
CA GLY A 23 -6.00 4.41 -8.50
C GLY A 23 -7.15 3.71 -7.79
N GLY A 24 -6.79 2.94 -6.74
CA GLY A 24 -7.74 2.29 -5.85
C GLY A 24 -8.72 1.34 -6.51
N SER A 25 -9.85 1.11 -5.85
CA SER A 25 -10.87 0.17 -6.31
C SER A 25 -11.52 0.60 -7.63
N ARG A 26 -11.67 1.90 -7.86
CA ARG A 26 -12.30 2.47 -9.07
C ARG A 26 -11.39 2.43 -10.31
N SER A 27 -10.11 2.13 -10.17
CA SER A 27 -9.22 1.88 -11.32
C SER A 27 -9.48 0.51 -11.96
N SER A 28 -10.13 -0.39 -11.25
CA SER A 28 -10.54 -1.73 -11.69
C SER A 28 -12.06 -1.85 -11.76
N ASN A 29 -12.57 -2.94 -12.32
CA ASN A 29 -14.03 -3.19 -12.38
C ASN A 29 -14.62 -3.73 -11.05
N ASN A 30 -13.88 -3.72 -9.96
CA ASN A 30 -14.25 -4.31 -8.66
C ASN A 30 -14.62 -3.25 -7.62
N TYR A 31 -15.34 -2.21 -8.01
CA TYR A 31 -15.83 -1.18 -7.09
C TYR A 31 -17.35 -1.29 -6.92
N ASP A 32 -17.85 -0.82 -5.78
CA ASP A 32 -19.27 -0.57 -5.53
C ASP A 32 -19.57 0.94 -5.61
N GLU A 33 -20.86 1.29 -5.62
CA GLU A 33 -21.29 2.69 -5.77
C GLU A 33 -20.82 3.59 -4.61
N SER A 34 -20.50 3.00 -3.44
CA SER A 34 -20.03 3.73 -2.25
C SER A 34 -18.50 3.84 -2.17
N SER A 35 -17.78 3.25 -3.12
CA SER A 35 -16.31 3.34 -3.16
C SER A 35 -15.85 4.77 -3.41
N ASP A 36 -14.85 5.22 -2.65
CA ASP A 36 -14.12 6.46 -2.81
C ASP A 36 -13.36 6.55 -4.14
N TYR A 37 -12.98 7.75 -4.53
CA TYR A 37 -12.04 7.97 -5.63
C TYR A 37 -10.64 8.20 -5.08
N ASP A 38 -9.66 7.43 -5.51
CA ASP A 38 -8.23 7.66 -5.27
C ASP A 38 -7.62 8.37 -6.50
N LEU A 39 -7.53 9.69 -6.48
CA LEU A 39 -7.02 10.49 -7.58
C LEU A 39 -5.57 10.91 -7.33
N TYR A 40 -4.65 10.46 -8.16
CA TYR A 40 -3.25 10.85 -8.09
C TYR A 40 -2.92 11.89 -9.14
N ILE A 41 -2.46 13.06 -8.68
CA ILE A 41 -1.99 14.17 -9.52
C ILE A 41 -0.47 14.19 -9.48
N TYR A 42 0.14 13.79 -10.58
CA TYR A 42 1.59 13.88 -10.76
C TYR A 42 1.97 15.26 -11.28
N CYS A 43 2.94 15.88 -10.64
CA CYS A 43 3.33 17.26 -10.89
C CYS A 43 4.84 17.47 -10.79
N THR A 44 5.33 18.55 -11.37
CA THR A 44 6.72 19.01 -11.20
C THR A 44 6.91 19.71 -9.85
N SER A 45 5.87 20.37 -9.35
CA SER A 45 5.72 20.90 -8.00
C SER A 45 4.25 20.86 -7.61
N VAL A 46 3.96 20.65 -6.32
CA VAL A 46 2.56 20.65 -5.84
C VAL A 46 1.91 22.01 -6.15
N PRO A 47 0.74 22.04 -6.82
CA PRO A 47 0.04 23.29 -7.12
C PRO A 47 -0.29 24.08 -5.85
N ASP A 48 -0.32 25.39 -5.96
CA ASP A 48 -0.59 26.30 -4.85
C ASP A 48 -1.92 25.96 -4.15
N LYS A 49 -1.92 26.01 -2.81
CA LYS A 49 -3.05 25.66 -1.97
C LYS A 49 -4.31 26.48 -2.31
N ASP A 50 -4.17 27.78 -2.56
CA ASP A 50 -5.32 28.65 -2.83
C ASP A 50 -5.91 28.36 -4.22
N VAL A 51 -5.05 28.01 -5.19
CA VAL A 51 -5.48 27.56 -6.53
C VAL A 51 -6.25 26.25 -6.43
N ARG A 52 -5.73 25.27 -5.67
CA ARG A 52 -6.43 24.00 -5.43
C ARG A 52 -7.79 24.23 -4.79
N LYS A 53 -7.84 25.08 -3.76
CA LYS A 53 -9.09 25.44 -3.09
C LYS A 53 -10.13 26.03 -4.04
N LEU A 54 -9.73 26.96 -4.92
CA LEU A 54 -10.64 27.56 -5.91
C LEU A 54 -11.21 26.52 -6.91
N ILE A 55 -10.48 25.46 -7.19
CA ILE A 55 -10.98 24.36 -8.02
C ILE A 55 -11.97 23.51 -7.20
N LEU A 56 -11.58 23.10 -6.00
CA LEU A 56 -12.37 22.20 -5.14
C LEU A 56 -13.71 22.83 -4.72
N ASP A 57 -13.73 24.13 -4.41
CA ASP A 57 -14.95 24.88 -4.03
C ASP A 57 -16.07 24.78 -5.09
N LYS A 58 -15.73 24.47 -6.35
CA LYS A 58 -16.73 24.35 -7.44
C LYS A 58 -17.44 22.98 -7.46
N TYR A 59 -16.79 21.93 -6.93
CA TYR A 59 -17.21 20.54 -7.15
C TYR A 59 -17.39 19.74 -5.86
N CYS A 60 -16.86 20.24 -4.73
CA CYS A 60 -16.91 19.54 -3.45
C CYS A 60 -17.88 20.23 -2.48
N SER A 61 -18.58 19.42 -1.69
CA SER A 61 -19.45 19.87 -0.60
C SER A 61 -18.69 19.96 0.74
N TYR A 62 -17.57 19.22 0.87
CA TYR A 62 -16.67 19.24 2.01
C TYR A 62 -15.21 19.15 1.52
N ILE A 63 -14.29 19.83 2.20
CA ILE A 63 -12.87 19.91 1.81
C ILE A 63 -12.00 19.96 3.06
N GLU A 64 -11.10 18.98 3.22
CA GLU A 64 -9.93 19.04 4.08
C GLU A 64 -8.71 19.33 3.20
N LEU A 65 -8.21 20.55 3.26
CA LEU A 65 -7.22 21.04 2.32
C LEU A 65 -5.80 20.93 2.89
N ASN A 66 -4.88 20.38 2.08
CA ASN A 66 -3.46 20.31 2.39
C ASN A 66 -3.12 19.46 3.63
N ASN A 67 -3.76 18.32 3.72
CA ASN A 67 -3.40 17.27 4.67
C ASN A 67 -1.98 16.77 4.34
N GLN A 68 -1.17 16.50 5.39
CA GLN A 68 0.24 16.11 5.27
C GLN A 68 0.57 14.92 6.19
N PHE A 69 -0.45 14.11 6.55
CA PHE A 69 -0.21 12.99 7.48
C PHE A 69 0.58 11.86 6.84
N TRP A 70 0.32 11.56 5.59
CA TRP A 70 0.96 10.50 4.82
C TRP A 70 1.68 11.03 3.59
N GLU A 71 0.96 11.68 2.72
CA GLU A 71 1.44 12.39 1.53
C GLU A 71 0.84 13.81 1.54
N CYS A 72 1.12 14.61 0.52
CA CYS A 72 0.39 15.86 0.33
C CYS A 72 -0.94 15.54 -0.34
N GLU A 73 -2.05 15.78 0.35
CA GLU A 73 -3.38 15.40 -0.11
C GLU A 73 -4.45 16.42 0.24
N ASP A 74 -5.53 16.40 -0.53
CA ASP A 74 -6.78 17.09 -0.22
C ASP A 74 -7.88 16.01 -0.14
N ASP A 75 -8.51 15.88 1.03
CA ASP A 75 -9.57 14.91 1.29
C ASP A 75 -10.91 15.62 1.17
N CYS A 76 -11.76 15.16 0.26
CA CYS A 76 -12.97 15.88 -0.10
C CYS A 76 -14.18 14.95 -0.21
N THR A 77 -15.38 15.53 -0.06
CA THR A 77 -16.62 14.92 -0.51
C THR A 77 -17.14 15.68 -1.71
N LEU A 78 -17.30 15.02 -2.83
CA LEU A 78 -17.88 15.61 -4.05
C LEU A 78 -19.31 16.08 -3.81
N SER A 79 -19.82 16.98 -4.66
CA SER A 79 -21.19 17.49 -4.53
C SER A 79 -22.29 16.45 -4.77
N ASP A 80 -21.94 15.28 -5.32
CA ASP A 80 -22.83 14.11 -5.44
C ASP A 80 -22.75 13.14 -4.24
N GLY A 81 -21.91 13.46 -3.24
CA GLY A 81 -21.82 12.73 -1.97
C GLY A 81 -20.76 11.62 -1.95
N ILE A 82 -19.95 11.45 -3.01
CA ILE A 82 -18.88 10.47 -3.05
C ILE A 82 -17.59 11.09 -2.52
N ASP A 83 -16.89 10.37 -1.66
CA ASP A 83 -15.58 10.81 -1.14
C ASP A 83 -14.48 10.65 -2.18
N ILE A 84 -13.49 11.54 -2.12
CA ILE A 84 -12.33 11.56 -3.01
C ILE A 84 -11.08 11.99 -2.26
N ASP A 85 -10.04 11.18 -2.37
CA ASP A 85 -8.69 11.46 -1.91
C ASP A 85 -7.86 11.94 -3.10
N ILE A 86 -7.37 13.18 -3.05
CA ILE A 86 -6.57 13.79 -4.10
C ILE A 86 -5.13 13.91 -3.63
N ILE A 87 -4.27 13.02 -4.11
CA ILE A 87 -2.89 12.89 -3.67
C ILE A 87 -1.97 13.52 -4.71
N TYR A 88 -1.10 14.44 -4.26
CA TYR A 88 -0.14 15.16 -5.12
C TYR A 88 1.25 14.56 -4.99
N ARG A 89 1.83 14.11 -6.09
CA ARG A 89 3.16 13.49 -6.14
C ARG A 89 4.08 14.18 -7.13
N ASN A 90 5.33 14.43 -6.73
CA ASN A 90 6.36 14.77 -7.69
C ASN A 90 6.65 13.54 -8.57
N ILE A 91 6.56 13.71 -9.90
CA ILE A 91 6.68 12.59 -10.84
C ILE A 91 8.08 11.98 -10.85
N ASN A 92 9.14 12.80 -10.66
CA ASN A 92 10.51 12.31 -10.63
C ASN A 92 10.80 11.53 -9.33
N ASP A 93 10.29 12.02 -8.18
CA ASP A 93 10.44 11.32 -6.90
C ASP A 93 9.72 9.98 -6.93
N PHE A 94 8.53 9.93 -7.55
CA PHE A 94 7.79 8.70 -7.75
C PHE A 94 8.55 7.70 -8.62
N GLU A 95 9.09 8.15 -9.78
CA GLU A 95 9.90 7.31 -10.66
C GLU A 95 11.14 6.78 -9.93
N ASN A 96 11.85 7.63 -9.18
CA ASN A 96 13.03 7.26 -8.40
C ASN A 96 12.70 6.21 -7.32
N ASN A 97 11.55 6.32 -6.65
CA ASN A 97 11.10 5.34 -5.67
C ASN A 97 10.87 3.97 -6.31
N ILE A 98 10.21 3.92 -7.47
CA ILE A 98 9.99 2.67 -8.22
C ILE A 98 11.34 2.09 -8.70
N GLU A 99 12.24 2.92 -9.24
CA GLU A 99 13.57 2.49 -9.67
C GLU A 99 14.37 1.86 -8.51
N ASN A 100 14.35 2.48 -7.33
CA ASN A 100 15.04 1.96 -6.16
C ASN A 100 14.54 0.56 -5.76
N VAL A 101 13.25 0.30 -5.92
CA VAL A 101 12.66 -1.00 -5.62
C VAL A 101 12.90 -1.99 -6.76
N VAL A 102 12.50 -1.65 -7.99
CA VAL A 102 12.41 -2.62 -9.10
C VAL A 102 13.74 -2.87 -9.77
N GLU A 103 14.58 -1.84 -9.94
CA GLU A 103 15.88 -1.97 -10.64
C GLU A 103 17.06 -2.11 -9.67
N LYS A 104 17.02 -1.42 -8.52
CA LYS A 104 18.09 -1.51 -7.50
C LYS A 104 17.77 -2.54 -6.40
N HIS A 105 16.61 -3.17 -6.46
CA HIS A 105 16.19 -4.29 -5.62
C HIS A 105 16.18 -3.98 -4.11
N HIS A 106 15.91 -2.72 -3.73
CA HIS A 106 15.84 -2.32 -2.34
C HIS A 106 14.55 -2.81 -1.68
N ALA A 107 14.68 -3.59 -0.62
CA ALA A 107 13.56 -4.07 0.19
C ALA A 107 13.26 -3.13 1.36
N GLY A 108 11.98 -2.86 1.63
CA GLY A 108 11.47 -2.19 2.81
C GLY A 108 11.27 -3.12 4.02
N ASN A 109 10.69 -2.59 5.08
CA ASN A 109 10.20 -3.34 6.24
C ASN A 109 8.68 -3.51 6.12
N GLY A 110 8.25 -4.30 5.16
CA GLY A 110 6.86 -4.36 4.72
C GLY A 110 6.55 -3.36 3.59
N TYR A 111 5.46 -3.62 2.87
CA TYR A 111 4.94 -2.77 1.78
C TYR A 111 5.94 -2.41 0.67
N THR A 112 7.01 -3.19 0.49
CA THR A 112 8.12 -2.87 -0.42
C THR A 112 7.67 -2.49 -1.82
N THR A 113 6.67 -3.16 -2.36
CA THR A 113 6.25 -3.01 -3.76
C THR A 113 4.90 -2.30 -3.93
N CYS A 114 4.39 -1.60 -2.90
CA CYS A 114 3.08 -0.92 -2.96
C CYS A 114 3.01 0.16 -4.04
N PHE A 115 4.03 1.01 -4.15
CA PHE A 115 4.07 2.04 -5.20
C PHE A 115 4.17 1.42 -6.59
N TRP A 116 4.88 0.31 -6.73
CA TRP A 116 4.92 -0.45 -7.99
C TRP A 116 3.58 -1.07 -8.34
N TYR A 117 2.85 -1.61 -7.34
CA TYR A 117 1.47 -2.06 -7.53
C TYR A 117 0.57 -0.92 -7.98
N ASN A 118 0.64 0.23 -7.31
CA ASN A 118 -0.13 1.43 -7.64
C ASN A 118 0.17 1.88 -9.09
N LEU A 119 1.45 1.99 -9.48
CA LEU A 119 1.86 2.30 -10.84
C LEU A 119 1.22 1.37 -11.87
N LYS A 120 1.31 0.05 -11.65
CA LYS A 120 0.83 -0.97 -12.62
C LYS A 120 -0.69 -0.98 -12.78
N ASN A 121 -1.44 -0.62 -11.73
CA ASN A 121 -2.89 -0.75 -11.69
C ASN A 121 -3.62 0.59 -11.83
N SER A 122 -2.91 1.70 -11.91
CA SER A 122 -3.52 3.02 -12.12
C SER A 122 -3.99 3.22 -13.56
N LYS A 123 -5.20 3.75 -13.71
CA LYS A 123 -5.79 4.12 -14.99
C LYS A 123 -5.43 5.57 -15.32
N ILE A 124 -4.79 5.80 -16.45
CA ILE A 124 -4.43 7.15 -16.92
C ILE A 124 -5.70 7.89 -17.35
N LEU A 125 -5.91 9.09 -16.80
CA LEU A 125 -6.96 10.03 -17.18
C LEU A 125 -6.39 11.18 -18.04
N TYR A 126 -5.16 11.60 -17.74
CA TYR A 126 -4.46 12.68 -18.45
C TYR A 126 -2.96 12.42 -18.42
N ASP A 127 -2.30 12.48 -19.56
CA ASP A 127 -0.84 12.31 -19.69
C ASP A 127 -0.39 12.82 -21.07
N PRO A 128 -0.43 14.15 -21.31
CA PRO A 128 -0.23 14.72 -22.64
C PRO A 128 1.20 14.56 -23.17
N TYR A 129 2.19 14.45 -22.26
CA TYR A 129 3.60 14.27 -22.58
C TYR A 129 4.07 12.83 -22.47
N LYS A 130 3.15 11.90 -22.15
CA LYS A 130 3.44 10.46 -21.94
C LYS A 130 4.50 10.19 -20.87
N GLU A 131 4.60 11.04 -19.85
CA GLU A 131 5.56 10.87 -18.78
C GLU A 131 5.18 9.70 -17.86
N PHE A 132 3.92 9.63 -17.45
CA PHE A 132 3.43 8.53 -16.63
C PHE A 132 3.38 7.21 -17.42
N SER A 133 2.91 7.25 -18.68
CA SER A 133 2.89 6.07 -19.57
C SER A 133 4.30 5.50 -19.75
N ARG A 134 5.32 6.35 -19.95
CA ARG A 134 6.73 5.93 -20.06
C ARG A 134 7.21 5.22 -18.78
N ILE A 135 6.83 5.72 -17.60
CA ILE A 135 7.17 5.08 -16.33
C ILE A 135 6.45 3.71 -16.22
N GLN A 136 5.16 3.64 -16.56
CA GLN A 136 4.43 2.36 -16.58
C GLN A 136 5.09 1.36 -17.52
N GLU A 137 5.47 1.76 -18.73
CA GLU A 137 6.14 0.90 -19.72
C GLU A 137 7.52 0.46 -19.23
N ARG A 138 8.34 1.37 -18.66
CA ARG A 138 9.66 1.05 -18.11
C ARG A 138 9.59 -0.03 -17.04
N PHE A 139 8.61 0.05 -16.15
CA PHE A 139 8.46 -0.88 -15.03
C PHE A 139 7.41 -1.98 -15.25
N ALA A 140 6.92 -2.15 -16.48
CA ALA A 140 6.08 -3.30 -16.87
C ALA A 140 6.94 -4.57 -17.07
N VAL A 141 7.75 -4.89 -16.07
CA VAL A 141 8.67 -6.03 -16.07
C VAL A 141 8.18 -7.18 -15.19
N PRO A 142 8.65 -8.43 -15.41
CA PRO A 142 8.44 -9.52 -14.46
C PRO A 142 9.01 -9.15 -13.09
N PHE A 143 8.52 -9.80 -12.03
CA PHE A 143 9.02 -9.57 -10.68
C PHE A 143 10.50 -9.95 -10.61
N PRO A 144 11.43 -9.00 -10.27
CA PRO A 144 12.86 -9.27 -10.29
C PRO A 144 13.24 -10.31 -9.23
N LYS A 145 14.03 -11.31 -9.63
CA LYS A 145 14.45 -12.39 -8.74
C LYS A 145 15.23 -11.87 -7.53
N GLU A 146 16.15 -10.94 -7.76
CA GLU A 146 16.96 -10.35 -6.70
C GLU A 146 16.14 -9.53 -5.71
N LEU A 147 15.14 -8.81 -6.20
CA LEU A 147 14.16 -8.11 -5.32
C LEU A 147 13.40 -9.09 -4.43
N LYS A 148 12.92 -10.20 -5.01
CA LYS A 148 12.26 -11.28 -4.28
C LYS A 148 13.14 -11.82 -3.15
N GLU A 149 14.38 -12.16 -3.46
CA GLU A 149 15.36 -12.69 -2.50
C GLU A 149 15.64 -11.66 -1.38
N ASN A 150 15.79 -10.39 -1.74
CA ASN A 150 16.05 -9.31 -0.78
C ASN A 150 14.86 -9.07 0.14
N ILE A 151 13.63 -9.04 -0.38
CA ILE A 151 12.41 -8.89 0.43
C ILE A 151 12.30 -10.05 1.42
N ILE A 152 12.43 -11.29 0.95
CA ILE A 152 12.32 -12.48 1.79
C ILE A 152 13.41 -12.45 2.87
N SER A 153 14.67 -12.28 2.49
CA SER A 153 15.81 -12.28 3.42
C SER A 153 15.67 -11.20 4.50
N LYS A 154 15.32 -9.98 4.11
CA LYS A 154 15.20 -8.86 5.04
C LYS A 154 14.03 -9.05 6.00
N ASN A 155 12.83 -9.29 5.47
CA ASN A 155 11.62 -9.36 6.27
C ASN A 155 11.56 -10.63 7.13
N PHE A 156 12.08 -11.76 6.67
CA PHE A 156 12.16 -12.96 7.48
C PHE A 156 13.02 -12.77 8.75
N ARG A 157 14.13 -12.03 8.62
CA ARG A 157 14.96 -11.67 9.78
C ARG A 157 14.28 -10.71 10.76
N LEU A 158 13.30 -9.94 10.31
CA LEU A 158 12.44 -9.14 11.19
C LEU A 158 11.41 -10.01 11.91
N LEU A 159 10.87 -11.03 11.25
CA LEU A 159 9.90 -11.94 11.87
C LEU A 159 10.54 -12.77 12.97
N THR A 160 11.73 -13.36 12.74
CA THR A 160 12.38 -14.31 13.66
C THR A 160 13.90 -14.35 13.50
N GLY A 161 14.56 -15.06 14.41
CA GLY A 161 15.99 -15.43 14.30
C GLY A 161 16.97 -14.42 14.86
N ASN A 162 16.71 -13.14 14.72
CA ASN A 162 17.59 -12.06 15.20
C ASN A 162 17.14 -11.47 16.55
N LEU A 163 17.93 -10.55 17.07
CA LEU A 163 17.56 -9.66 18.16
C LEU A 163 17.59 -8.22 17.62
N PRO A 164 16.49 -7.47 17.75
CA PRO A 164 15.17 -7.83 18.26
C PRO A 164 14.20 -8.22 17.13
N SER A 165 13.85 -9.48 16.99
CA SER A 165 12.80 -9.95 16.07
C SER A 165 11.39 -9.76 16.63
N TYR A 166 10.39 -9.64 15.75
CA TYR A 166 9.01 -9.35 16.15
C TYR A 166 8.40 -10.46 17.01
N ASP A 167 8.66 -11.74 16.71
CA ASP A 167 8.21 -12.88 17.53
C ASP A 167 8.65 -12.72 18.99
N LYS A 168 9.92 -12.40 19.23
CA LYS A 168 10.47 -12.21 20.59
C LYS A 168 9.94 -10.94 21.24
N GLN A 169 9.74 -9.87 20.48
CA GLN A 169 9.19 -8.62 21.00
C GLN A 169 7.72 -8.77 21.40
N ILE A 170 6.91 -9.50 20.63
CA ILE A 170 5.52 -9.83 20.96
C ILE A 170 5.47 -10.61 22.29
N LEU A 171 6.25 -11.68 22.42
CA LEU A 171 6.28 -12.50 23.64
C LEU A 171 6.77 -11.70 24.86
N LYS A 172 7.78 -10.84 24.66
CA LYS A 172 8.29 -9.97 25.75
C LYS A 172 7.26 -8.96 26.23
N ALA A 173 6.51 -8.34 25.31
CA ALA A 173 5.44 -7.41 25.64
C ALA A 173 4.27 -8.15 26.32
N PHE A 174 3.92 -9.31 25.82
CA PHE A 174 2.87 -10.15 26.39
C PHE A 174 3.17 -10.55 27.85
N ASN A 175 4.41 -11.00 28.14
CA ASN A 175 4.87 -11.32 29.49
C ASN A 175 4.80 -10.15 30.49
N ARG A 176 4.80 -8.92 30.00
CA ARG A 176 4.68 -7.72 30.82
C ARG A 176 3.23 -7.24 31.00
N GLY A 177 2.27 -7.89 30.33
CA GLY A 177 0.89 -7.40 30.26
C GLY A 177 0.73 -6.12 29.46
N ASP A 178 1.71 -5.75 28.62
CA ASP A 178 1.69 -4.55 27.79
C ASP A 178 1.02 -4.83 26.45
N PHE A 179 -0.31 -4.90 26.45
CA PHE A 179 -1.10 -5.24 25.29
C PHE A 179 -1.07 -4.18 24.18
N VAL A 180 -0.77 -2.92 24.49
CA VAL A 180 -0.56 -1.87 23.49
C VAL A 180 0.68 -2.22 22.65
N SER A 181 1.81 -2.53 23.33
CA SER A 181 3.02 -3.00 22.64
C SER A 181 2.80 -4.31 21.89
N VAL A 182 2.00 -5.25 22.41
CA VAL A 182 1.66 -6.51 21.72
C VAL A 182 1.01 -6.19 20.37
N ASN A 183 -0.07 -5.38 20.36
CA ASN A 183 -0.77 -5.02 19.11
C ASN A 183 0.13 -4.30 18.11
N HIS A 184 0.94 -3.35 18.59
CA HIS A 184 1.87 -2.63 17.73
C HIS A 184 2.91 -3.56 17.06
N ARG A 185 3.39 -4.58 17.81
CA ARG A 185 4.34 -5.57 17.26
C ARG A 185 3.68 -6.60 16.36
N ILE A 186 2.42 -6.98 16.64
CA ILE A 186 1.63 -7.84 15.73
C ILE A 186 1.40 -7.13 14.40
N ALA A 187 1.06 -5.84 14.38
CA ALA A 187 0.92 -5.07 13.15
C ALA A 187 2.22 -5.11 12.32
N ALA A 188 3.36 -4.77 12.92
CA ALA A 188 4.66 -4.82 12.26
C ALA A 188 5.07 -6.24 11.78
N PHE A 189 4.69 -7.29 12.54
CA PHE A 189 4.89 -8.68 12.12
C PHE A 189 4.08 -8.99 10.86
N ILE A 190 2.81 -8.58 10.83
CA ILE A 190 1.90 -8.81 9.69
C ILE A 190 2.39 -8.07 8.44
N GLU A 191 2.85 -6.83 8.56
CA GLU A 191 3.43 -6.07 7.45
C GLU A 191 4.58 -6.82 6.78
N SER A 192 5.56 -7.28 7.57
CA SER A 192 6.70 -8.05 7.07
C SER A 192 6.31 -9.43 6.55
N TYR A 193 5.31 -10.07 7.17
CA TYR A 193 4.81 -11.37 6.75
C TYR A 193 4.17 -11.31 5.35
N PHE A 194 3.30 -10.32 5.11
CA PHE A 194 2.66 -10.17 3.80
C PHE A 194 3.62 -9.73 2.71
N ASP A 195 4.65 -8.93 3.03
CA ASP A 195 5.69 -8.59 2.07
C ASP A 195 6.41 -9.84 1.55
N ILE A 196 6.69 -10.81 2.45
CA ILE A 196 7.25 -12.13 2.08
C ILE A 196 6.25 -12.93 1.24
N ILE A 197 4.99 -13.03 1.66
CA ILE A 197 3.95 -13.80 0.94
C ILE A 197 3.83 -13.30 -0.51
N PHE A 198 3.74 -12.00 -0.70
CA PHE A 198 3.62 -11.43 -2.04
C PHE A 198 4.91 -11.62 -2.86
N ALA A 199 6.08 -11.45 -2.25
CA ALA A 199 7.36 -11.67 -2.93
C ALA A 199 7.54 -13.14 -3.38
N ILE A 200 7.21 -14.13 -2.54
CA ILE A 200 7.26 -15.56 -2.90
C ILE A 200 6.42 -15.82 -4.15
N ASN A 201 5.24 -15.21 -4.23
CA ASN A 201 4.29 -15.39 -5.31
C ASN A 201 4.53 -14.46 -6.52
N GLU A 202 5.57 -13.62 -6.46
CA GLU A 202 5.90 -12.65 -7.52
C GLU A 202 4.75 -11.67 -7.79
N LEU A 203 4.03 -11.30 -6.73
CA LEU A 203 2.96 -10.33 -6.71
C LEU A 203 3.46 -9.01 -6.13
N ALA A 204 3.14 -7.90 -6.76
CA ALA A 204 3.34 -6.61 -6.12
C ALA A 204 2.31 -6.43 -4.98
N HIS A 205 2.75 -5.81 -3.87
CA HIS A 205 1.96 -5.65 -2.65
C HIS A 205 0.80 -4.67 -2.86
N PRO A 206 -0.47 -5.05 -2.65
CA PRO A 206 -1.63 -4.22 -2.99
C PRO A 206 -1.92 -3.08 -1.99
N GLY A 207 -1.22 -3.01 -0.86
CA GLY A 207 -1.54 -2.13 0.28
C GLY A 207 -2.12 -2.92 1.45
N GLU A 208 -2.56 -2.18 2.51
CA GLU A 208 -3.03 -2.81 3.76
C GLU A 208 -4.45 -3.37 3.68
N LYS A 209 -5.24 -2.92 2.71
CA LYS A 209 -6.65 -3.33 2.59
C LYS A 209 -6.77 -4.73 1.99
N ARG A 210 -7.57 -5.61 2.60
CA ARG A 210 -7.97 -6.94 2.07
C ARG A 210 -6.80 -7.88 1.74
N MET A 211 -5.65 -7.78 2.40
CA MET A 211 -4.44 -8.58 2.12
C MET A 211 -4.69 -10.09 2.11
N ILE A 212 -5.47 -10.63 3.06
CA ILE A 212 -5.81 -12.06 3.11
C ILE A 212 -6.60 -12.47 1.86
N SER A 213 -7.65 -11.72 1.51
CA SER A 213 -8.49 -12.03 0.35
C SER A 213 -7.69 -11.95 -0.94
N TYR A 214 -6.87 -10.91 -1.09
CA TYR A 214 -6.01 -10.74 -2.25
C TYR A 214 -4.98 -11.87 -2.39
N ALA A 215 -4.34 -12.28 -1.29
CA ALA A 215 -3.42 -13.41 -1.30
C ALA A 215 -4.12 -14.72 -1.67
N LYS A 216 -5.32 -14.98 -1.13
CA LYS A 216 -6.10 -16.20 -1.47
C LYS A 216 -6.53 -16.25 -2.94
N GLU A 217 -6.79 -15.10 -3.56
CA GLU A 217 -7.23 -15.01 -4.95
C GLU A 217 -6.06 -15.14 -5.95
N HIS A 218 -4.91 -14.54 -5.62
CA HIS A 218 -3.83 -14.35 -6.61
C HIS A 218 -2.57 -15.17 -6.33
N ALA A 219 -2.34 -15.63 -5.09
CA ALA A 219 -1.14 -16.37 -4.75
C ALA A 219 -1.21 -17.82 -5.27
N LYS A 220 -0.10 -18.29 -5.85
CA LYS A 220 0.07 -19.68 -6.31
C LYS A 220 0.35 -20.63 -5.15
N ILE A 221 1.00 -20.11 -4.11
CA ILE A 221 1.40 -20.88 -2.94
C ILE A 221 1.16 -20.06 -1.67
N LEU A 222 0.52 -20.67 -0.68
CA LEU A 222 0.30 -20.08 0.64
C LEU A 222 0.73 -21.07 1.73
N PRO A 223 1.19 -20.57 2.90
CA PRO A 223 1.50 -21.44 4.04
C PRO A 223 0.29 -22.25 4.50
N LYS A 224 0.53 -23.41 5.09
CA LYS A 224 -0.54 -24.16 5.74
C LYS A 224 -1.21 -23.32 6.83
N GLN A 225 -2.53 -23.43 6.95
CA GLN A 225 -3.33 -22.68 7.94
C GLN A 225 -3.13 -21.14 7.84
N PHE A 226 -2.87 -20.62 6.64
CA PHE A 226 -2.55 -19.21 6.39
C PHE A 226 -3.52 -18.24 7.10
N GLU A 227 -4.80 -18.28 6.74
CA GLU A 227 -5.81 -17.37 7.30
C GLU A 227 -6.12 -17.70 8.77
N GLU A 228 -6.25 -19.00 9.11
CA GLU A 228 -6.56 -19.46 10.46
C GLU A 228 -5.51 -19.00 11.48
N SER A 229 -4.23 -19.19 11.16
CA SER A 229 -3.13 -18.83 12.04
C SER A 229 -3.04 -17.31 12.25
N LEU A 230 -3.29 -16.51 11.21
CA LEU A 230 -3.34 -15.05 11.32
C LEU A 230 -4.52 -14.58 12.18
N ASN A 231 -5.70 -15.17 12.00
CA ASN A 231 -6.86 -14.86 12.83
C ASN A 231 -6.62 -15.21 14.30
N ILE A 232 -6.02 -16.38 14.59
CA ILE A 232 -5.65 -16.74 15.96
C ILE A 232 -4.67 -15.70 16.55
N LEU A 233 -3.69 -15.23 15.77
CA LEU A 233 -2.74 -14.20 16.22
C LEU A 233 -3.44 -12.88 16.54
N LEU A 234 -4.34 -12.43 15.66
CA LEU A 234 -5.09 -11.18 15.83
C LEU A 234 -6.02 -11.19 17.04
N TYR A 235 -6.67 -12.33 17.30
CA TYR A 235 -7.55 -12.52 18.47
C TYR A 235 -6.83 -12.94 19.75
N SER A 236 -5.50 -13.04 19.73
CA SER A 236 -4.70 -13.56 20.86
C SER A 236 -4.64 -12.62 22.07
N VAL A 237 -5.08 -11.38 21.94
CA VAL A 237 -5.17 -10.43 23.05
C VAL A 237 -6.20 -10.95 24.06
N GLY A 238 -5.72 -11.52 25.19
CA GLY A 238 -6.57 -12.19 26.18
C GLY A 238 -6.39 -13.72 26.26
N SER A 239 -5.59 -14.29 25.34
CA SER A 239 -5.20 -15.70 25.38
C SER A 239 -4.04 -15.96 26.36
N SER A 240 -3.68 -17.22 26.61
CA SER A 240 -2.47 -17.53 27.34
C SER A 240 -1.22 -17.23 26.52
N ILE A 241 -0.11 -16.87 27.18
CA ILE A 241 1.17 -16.64 26.48
C ILE A 241 1.66 -17.89 25.74
N GLY A 242 1.41 -19.09 26.30
CA GLY A 242 1.78 -20.35 25.67
C GLY A 242 1.05 -20.57 24.33
N ASP A 243 -0.20 -20.17 24.23
CA ASP A 243 -0.98 -20.24 22.99
C ASP A 243 -0.44 -19.27 21.95
N VAL A 244 -0.10 -18.04 22.35
CA VAL A 244 0.50 -17.04 21.45
C VAL A 244 1.85 -17.51 20.93
N GLU A 245 2.71 -18.01 21.81
CA GLU A 245 4.03 -18.54 21.44
C GLU A 245 3.91 -19.73 20.47
N LYS A 246 3.02 -20.67 20.77
CA LYS A 246 2.77 -21.84 19.91
C LYS A 246 2.28 -21.40 18.53
N ASN A 247 1.36 -20.43 18.46
CA ASN A 247 0.82 -19.94 17.20
C ASN A 247 1.88 -19.18 16.37
N LEU A 248 2.67 -18.30 16.98
CA LEU A 248 3.78 -17.61 16.30
C LEU A 248 4.78 -18.61 15.70
N LYS A 249 5.19 -19.61 16.48
CA LYS A 249 6.07 -20.69 15.99
C LYS A 249 5.47 -21.44 14.81
N ASN A 250 4.16 -21.70 14.83
CA ASN A 250 3.45 -22.36 13.74
C ASN A 250 3.40 -21.51 12.47
N ILE A 251 3.09 -20.21 12.59
CA ILE A 251 3.10 -19.26 11.46
C ILE A 251 4.48 -19.23 10.80
N ILE A 252 5.54 -19.06 11.60
CA ILE A 252 6.92 -18.97 11.11
C ILE A 252 7.33 -20.27 10.43
N LYS A 253 7.09 -21.42 11.08
CA LYS A 253 7.40 -22.74 10.51
C LYS A 253 6.69 -22.98 9.17
N ASN A 254 5.39 -22.68 9.09
CA ASN A 254 4.62 -22.89 7.86
C ASN A 254 5.07 -21.92 6.74
N LEU A 255 5.56 -20.72 7.09
CA LEU A 255 6.17 -19.81 6.14
C LEU A 255 7.52 -20.31 5.64
N GLU A 256 8.38 -20.85 6.53
CA GLU A 256 9.67 -21.46 6.17
C GLU A 256 9.53 -22.60 5.16
N GLU A 257 8.43 -23.37 5.25
CA GLU A 257 8.18 -24.51 4.33
C GLU A 257 7.96 -24.08 2.87
N ILE A 258 7.71 -22.79 2.60
CA ILE A 258 7.43 -22.27 1.25
C ILE A 258 8.45 -21.24 0.75
N ILE A 259 9.41 -20.83 1.58
CA ILE A 259 10.57 -20.02 1.19
C ILE A 259 11.61 -20.90 0.49
#